data_4f435dc7dc32d2ef7077cc2c3ca516b7
#
_entry.id   4f435dc7dc32d2ef7077cc2c3ca516b7
#
_cell.length_a   1.000
_cell.length_b   1.000
_cell.length_c   1.000
_cell.angle_alpha   90.00
_cell.angle_beta   90.00
_cell.angle_gamma   90.00
#
_symmetry.space_group_name_H-M   'P 1'
#
loop_
_entity.id
_entity.type
_entity.pdbx_description
1 polymer ?
#
loop_
_entity_poly.entity_id
_entity_poly.type
_entity_poly.pdbx_seq_one_letter_code
_entity_poly.pdbx_strand_id
1 'polypeptide(L)'
;MRFRRFALIVLMALSGVSTLLSGATTQMDVKDIRPGMVGIGHTVFDGTHVEEFKANILGVLENVIGPHRDLILAKLEGGPLANTGVIAGMSGSPVYVDGKLIGAVSYALGSFSKEPIAGITPIAEMTDSTKFSDVRPPGARVKVEFPLTRESLSAAFRKALVWNRPFAERPNDTELAGISAVAGLGSSQLGTLLRPIATPLVMSGFEPDLADIFGGAFRDQGFVPTGGSVAGLRLGEKPYEGPLKPGDAVGVMLVGGDLMLGGTGTVTHIDGNRVYAFGHPMYNLGPTEFPMTRAYVYTVLPSLFSSMKLSTTGEIIGTVVQDRATAIAGVLGAGPRLIPITVSLESARAPKQIFHFGVVN
;
A
#
# COMPACT_ATOMS: atom_id res chain seq x y z
N MET A 1 16.82 61.84 21.91
CA MET A 1 16.82 61.03 20.67
C MET A 1 17.35 59.59 20.81
N ARG A 2 17.87 59.17 21.97
CA ARG A 2 18.43 57.79 22.14
C ARG A 2 17.42 56.74 22.66
N PHE A 3 16.34 57.13 23.28
CA PHE A 3 15.34 56.20 23.83
C PHE A 3 14.33 55.61 22.77
N ARG A 4 14.14 56.29 21.64
CA ARG A 4 13.23 55.81 20.58
C ARG A 4 13.81 54.69 19.69
N ARG A 5 15.15 54.55 19.66
CA ARG A 5 15.81 53.50 18.85
C ARG A 5 15.90 52.15 19.57
N PHE A 6 15.84 52.13 20.91
CA PHE A 6 15.83 50.89 21.68
C PHE A 6 14.48 50.16 21.68
N ALA A 7 13.40 50.93 21.64
CA ALA A 7 12.05 50.34 21.59
C ALA A 7 11.74 49.65 20.23
N LEU A 8 12.36 50.15 19.14
CA LEU A 8 12.14 49.55 17.81
C LEU A 8 12.91 48.24 17.59
N ILE A 9 14.05 48.06 18.25
CA ILE A 9 14.88 46.85 18.16
C ILE A 9 14.27 45.72 18.99
N VAL A 10 13.61 46.00 20.11
CA VAL A 10 12.94 45.01 20.95
C VAL A 10 11.62 44.54 20.28
N LEU A 11 10.94 45.37 19.51
CA LEU A 11 9.72 45.00 18.80
C LEU A 11 10.00 44.13 17.53
N MET A 12 11.18 44.26 16.92
CA MET A 12 11.59 43.43 15.78
C MET A 12 12.14 42.06 16.19
N ALA A 13 12.53 41.87 17.44
CA ALA A 13 13.01 40.58 17.95
C ALA A 13 11.88 39.63 18.39
N LEU A 14 10.63 40.12 18.52
CA LEU A 14 9.47 39.27 18.91
C LEU A 14 8.66 38.73 17.73
N SER A 15 8.98 39.10 16.50
CA SER A 15 8.20 38.67 15.30
C SER A 15 8.83 37.51 14.53
N GLY A 16 9.80 36.79 15.09
CA GLY A 16 10.60 35.77 14.40
C GLY A 16 10.51 34.34 14.91
N VAL A 17 9.60 34.01 15.81
CA VAL A 17 9.43 32.62 16.26
C VAL A 17 8.01 32.15 15.98
N SER A 18 7.70 32.01 14.68
CA SER A 18 6.68 31.05 14.28
C SER A 18 7.29 29.67 14.41
N THR A 19 7.27 29.13 15.63
CA THR A 19 7.44 27.69 15.82
C THR A 19 6.35 26.99 15.04
N LEU A 20 6.71 26.40 13.91
CA LEU A 20 5.95 25.33 13.32
C LEU A 20 5.87 24.23 14.39
N LEU A 21 4.88 24.31 15.29
CA LEU A 21 4.46 23.14 16.04
C LEU A 21 3.97 22.15 14.98
N SER A 22 4.85 21.29 14.52
CA SER A 22 4.46 20.02 13.93
C SER A 22 3.73 19.27 15.06
N GLY A 23 2.43 19.49 15.17
CA GLY A 23 1.61 18.79 16.15
C GLY A 23 1.72 17.31 15.86
N ALA A 24 2.29 16.53 16.79
CA ALA A 24 2.25 15.08 16.70
C ALA A 24 0.80 14.67 16.49
N THR A 25 0.53 13.90 15.45
CA THR A 25 -0.81 13.41 15.15
C THR A 25 -1.30 12.62 16.36
N THR A 26 -2.32 13.13 17.03
CA THR A 26 -2.89 12.46 18.20
C THR A 26 -3.54 11.17 17.72
N GLN A 27 -3.24 10.05 18.38
CA GLN A 27 -3.83 8.75 18.07
C GLN A 27 -4.99 8.48 19.03
N MET A 28 -5.98 7.69 18.59
CA MET A 28 -7.06 7.18 19.43
C MET A 28 -6.83 5.69 19.66
N ASP A 29 -6.92 5.28 20.93
CA ASP A 29 -6.82 3.86 21.30
C ASP A 29 -8.05 3.10 20.74
N VAL A 30 -7.85 1.87 20.31
CA VAL A 30 -8.92 0.99 19.81
C VAL A 30 -10.03 0.79 20.86
N LYS A 31 -9.69 0.83 22.15
CA LYS A 31 -10.63 0.72 23.26
C LYS A 31 -11.63 1.87 23.35
N ASP A 32 -11.30 3.02 22.77
CA ASP A 32 -12.16 4.20 22.76
C ASP A 32 -13.10 4.24 21.55
N ILE A 33 -12.88 3.36 20.57
CA ILE A 33 -13.71 3.26 19.37
C ILE A 33 -15.08 2.67 19.73
N ARG A 34 -16.14 3.29 19.22
CA ARG A 34 -17.53 2.88 19.45
C ARG A 34 -18.31 2.83 18.14
N PRO A 35 -19.27 1.90 18.01
CA PRO A 35 -20.23 1.91 16.91
C PRO A 35 -20.95 3.25 16.82
N GLY A 36 -21.19 3.71 15.59
CA GLY A 36 -21.84 4.98 15.30
C GLY A 36 -20.91 6.21 15.24
N MET A 37 -19.62 6.07 15.61
CA MET A 37 -18.64 7.11 15.35
C MET A 37 -18.48 7.29 13.83
N VAL A 38 -18.20 8.51 13.39
CA VAL A 38 -17.93 8.84 11.99
C VAL A 38 -16.50 9.33 11.87
N GLY A 39 -15.72 8.61 11.07
CA GLY A 39 -14.36 8.98 10.72
C GLY A 39 -14.27 9.65 9.35
N ILE A 40 -13.23 10.43 9.15
CA ILE A 40 -12.82 10.96 7.84
C ILE A 40 -11.55 10.25 7.42
N GLY A 41 -11.59 9.63 6.26
CA GLY A 41 -10.43 8.97 5.66
C GLY A 41 -9.85 9.78 4.51
N HIS A 42 -8.57 9.58 4.22
CA HIS A 42 -7.84 10.28 3.16
C HIS A 42 -7.23 9.28 2.18
N THR A 43 -7.39 9.53 0.89
CA THR A 43 -6.77 8.71 -0.17
C THR A 43 -6.67 9.48 -1.48
N VAL A 44 -5.89 8.98 -2.43
CA VAL A 44 -5.86 9.51 -3.79
C VAL A 44 -6.74 8.63 -4.68
N PHE A 45 -7.77 9.20 -5.33
CA PHE A 45 -8.56 8.50 -6.35
C PHE A 45 -8.10 8.82 -7.77
N ASP A 46 -7.51 10.02 -7.96
CA ASP A 46 -7.01 10.47 -9.26
C ASP A 46 -5.77 11.38 -9.07
N GLY A 47 -4.78 11.25 -9.95
CA GLY A 47 -3.55 12.04 -9.93
C GLY A 47 -2.70 11.80 -8.68
N THR A 48 -2.44 12.90 -7.99
CA THR A 48 -1.76 12.97 -6.69
C THR A 48 -2.58 13.73 -5.66
N HIS A 49 -3.84 14.02 -5.99
CA HIS A 49 -4.73 14.80 -5.14
C HIS A 49 -5.33 13.89 -4.05
N VAL A 50 -5.07 14.24 -2.79
CA VAL A 50 -5.67 13.54 -1.65
C VAL A 50 -7.09 14.03 -1.46
N GLU A 51 -8.03 13.11 -1.48
CA GLU A 51 -9.46 13.33 -1.30
C GLU A 51 -9.96 12.68 -0.02
N GLU A 52 -11.08 13.19 0.49
CA GLU A 52 -11.71 12.68 1.70
C GLU A 52 -12.82 11.68 1.36
N PHE A 53 -12.97 10.71 2.26
CA PHE A 53 -14.11 9.80 2.31
C PHE A 53 -14.58 9.63 3.75
N LYS A 54 -15.83 9.23 3.96
CA LYS A 54 -16.38 8.95 5.30
C LYS A 54 -16.19 7.47 5.64
N ALA A 55 -15.94 7.19 6.92
CA ALA A 55 -15.90 5.87 7.50
C ALA A 55 -16.88 5.80 8.67
N ASN A 56 -18.05 5.21 8.45
CA ASN A 56 -19.07 5.02 9.48
C ASN A 56 -18.70 3.77 10.28
N ILE A 57 -18.28 3.93 11.53
CA ILE A 57 -17.78 2.85 12.37
C ILE A 57 -18.93 1.92 12.76
N LEU A 58 -18.81 0.65 12.44
CA LEU A 58 -19.77 -0.40 12.77
C LEU A 58 -19.44 -1.11 14.09
N GLY A 59 -18.15 -1.15 14.45
CA GLY A 59 -17.67 -1.78 15.68
C GLY A 59 -16.21 -2.16 15.62
N VAL A 60 -15.75 -2.87 16.64
CA VAL A 60 -14.41 -3.46 16.70
C VAL A 60 -14.56 -4.97 16.77
N LEU A 61 -13.81 -5.66 15.94
CA LEU A 61 -13.69 -7.11 15.95
C LEU A 61 -12.38 -7.46 16.65
N GLU A 62 -12.48 -8.04 17.84
CA GLU A 62 -11.33 -8.36 18.67
C GLU A 62 -10.70 -9.71 18.27
N ASN A 63 -9.36 -9.76 18.25
CA ASN A 63 -8.56 -10.96 17.98
C ASN A 63 -8.87 -11.68 16.66
N VAL A 64 -9.34 -10.98 15.65
CA VAL A 64 -9.84 -11.57 14.40
C VAL A 64 -8.71 -12.08 13.51
N ILE A 65 -7.58 -11.40 13.52
CA ILE A 65 -6.41 -11.70 12.67
C ILE A 65 -5.34 -12.49 13.45
N GLY A 66 -5.59 -12.74 14.72
CA GLY A 66 -4.70 -13.41 15.67
C GLY A 66 -4.79 -12.81 17.07
N PRO A 67 -4.12 -13.38 18.07
CA PRO A 67 -4.12 -12.84 19.42
C PRO A 67 -3.63 -11.38 19.45
N HIS A 68 -4.39 -10.50 20.12
CA HIS A 68 -4.12 -9.05 20.19
C HIS A 68 -4.05 -8.38 18.82
N ARG A 69 -4.82 -8.88 17.85
CA ARG A 69 -4.97 -8.31 16.51
C ARG A 69 -6.43 -7.99 16.27
N ASP A 70 -6.76 -6.73 16.45
CA ASP A 70 -8.11 -6.22 16.33
C ASP A 70 -8.33 -5.59 14.95
N LEU A 71 -9.59 -5.48 14.56
CA LEU A 71 -9.96 -4.82 13.32
C LEU A 71 -11.16 -3.92 13.57
N ILE A 72 -11.04 -2.64 13.23
CA ILE A 72 -12.16 -1.72 13.29
C ILE A 72 -12.98 -1.89 12.02
N LEU A 73 -14.24 -2.27 12.15
CA LEU A 73 -15.15 -2.46 11.02
C LEU A 73 -15.84 -1.14 10.70
N ALA A 74 -15.84 -0.74 9.42
CA ALA A 74 -16.46 0.50 8.97
C ALA A 74 -17.14 0.33 7.61
N LYS A 75 -18.24 1.06 7.38
CA LYS A 75 -18.82 1.28 6.07
C LYS A 75 -18.26 2.58 5.50
N LEU A 76 -17.67 2.51 4.31
CA LEU A 76 -17.06 3.66 3.65
C LEU A 76 -18.07 4.34 2.73
N GLU A 77 -17.99 5.68 2.61
CA GLU A 77 -18.85 6.50 1.75
C GLU A 77 -18.08 7.68 1.16
N GLY A 78 -18.43 8.08 -0.03
CA GLY A 78 -17.82 9.22 -0.74
C GLY A 78 -17.00 8.81 -1.95
N GLY A 79 -16.57 9.79 -2.74
CA GLY A 79 -15.85 9.53 -3.99
C GLY A 79 -16.55 8.47 -4.86
N PRO A 80 -15.79 7.56 -5.48
CA PRO A 80 -16.35 6.49 -6.33
C PRO A 80 -16.92 5.29 -5.55
N LEU A 81 -16.81 5.25 -4.21
CA LEU A 81 -17.02 4.06 -3.37
C LEU A 81 -18.42 3.43 -3.49
N ALA A 82 -19.45 4.25 -3.76
CA ALA A 82 -20.82 3.75 -3.97
C ALA A 82 -20.93 2.79 -5.18
N ASN A 83 -20.08 2.99 -6.19
CA ASN A 83 -20.09 2.20 -7.43
C ASN A 83 -18.97 1.14 -7.48
N THR A 84 -17.92 1.33 -6.69
CA THR A 84 -16.70 0.50 -6.75
C THR A 84 -16.58 -0.48 -5.61
N GLY A 85 -17.28 -0.25 -4.50
CA GLY A 85 -16.93 -0.91 -3.24
C GLY A 85 -15.57 -0.45 -2.72
N VAL A 86 -14.92 -1.28 -1.90
CA VAL A 86 -13.55 -1.04 -1.43
C VAL A 86 -12.58 -1.30 -2.57
N ILE A 87 -11.64 -0.38 -2.78
CA ILE A 87 -10.80 -0.31 -3.99
C ILE A 87 -9.40 -0.86 -3.68
N ALA A 88 -8.88 -1.75 -4.50
CA ALA A 88 -7.49 -2.19 -4.46
C ALA A 88 -6.54 -0.98 -4.62
N GLY A 89 -5.56 -0.85 -3.72
CA GLY A 89 -4.68 0.32 -3.62
C GLY A 89 -5.16 1.41 -2.65
N MET A 90 -6.36 1.28 -2.04
CA MET A 90 -6.74 2.09 -0.87
C MET A 90 -6.08 1.62 0.42
N SER A 91 -5.48 0.46 0.43
CA SER A 91 -4.79 -0.08 1.60
C SER A 91 -3.76 0.93 2.13
N GLY A 92 -3.84 1.24 3.42
CA GLY A 92 -3.05 2.28 4.06
C GLY A 92 -3.77 3.63 4.21
N SER A 93 -4.94 3.84 3.60
CA SER A 93 -5.69 5.10 3.75
C SER A 93 -5.96 5.41 5.22
N PRO A 94 -5.40 6.50 5.79
CA PRO A 94 -5.61 6.86 7.18
C PRO A 94 -7.06 7.25 7.43
N VAL A 95 -7.56 6.89 8.61
CA VAL A 95 -8.90 7.29 9.08
C VAL A 95 -8.79 8.00 10.42
N TYR A 96 -9.46 9.13 10.54
CA TYR A 96 -9.45 9.98 11.72
C TYR A 96 -10.86 10.10 12.30
N VAL A 97 -11.00 9.98 13.61
CA VAL A 97 -12.23 10.29 14.37
C VAL A 97 -11.89 11.44 15.30
N ASP A 98 -12.68 12.51 15.26
CA ASP A 98 -12.44 13.74 16.04
C ASP A 98 -10.99 14.28 15.90
N GLY A 99 -10.42 14.19 14.68
CA GLY A 99 -9.05 14.62 14.38
C GLY A 99 -7.95 13.68 14.89
N LYS A 100 -8.29 12.56 15.53
CA LYS A 100 -7.34 11.56 16.04
C LYS A 100 -7.25 10.39 15.07
N LEU A 101 -6.03 9.99 14.72
CA LEU A 101 -5.79 8.83 13.85
C LEU A 101 -6.18 7.54 14.56
N ILE A 102 -7.11 6.79 13.99
CA ILE A 102 -7.53 5.49 14.51
C ILE A 102 -6.80 4.33 13.84
N GLY A 103 -6.40 4.46 12.59
CA GLY A 103 -5.74 3.39 11.84
C GLY A 103 -5.83 3.58 10.33
N ALA A 104 -5.66 2.47 9.60
CA ALA A 104 -5.62 2.43 8.14
C ALA A 104 -6.65 1.47 7.56
N VAL A 105 -7.35 1.88 6.51
CA VAL A 105 -8.15 0.96 5.68
C VAL A 105 -7.22 -0.11 5.11
N SER A 106 -7.51 -1.38 5.37
CA SER A 106 -6.56 -2.47 5.08
C SER A 106 -7.21 -3.78 4.65
N TYR A 107 -8.47 -4.00 5.06
CA TYR A 107 -9.23 -5.21 4.75
C TYR A 107 -10.55 -4.85 4.08
N ALA A 108 -11.06 -5.77 3.26
CA ALA A 108 -12.37 -5.66 2.64
C ALA A 108 -13.12 -6.98 2.78
N LEU A 109 -14.43 -6.94 2.82
CA LEU A 109 -15.25 -8.11 2.55
C LEU A 109 -14.97 -8.56 1.13
N GLY A 110 -14.88 -9.87 0.91
CA GLY A 110 -14.53 -10.46 -0.38
C GLY A 110 -15.26 -9.88 -1.59
N SER A 111 -15.03 -10.45 -2.74
CA SER A 111 -15.64 -10.03 -4.01
C SER A 111 -17.16 -10.00 -3.92
N PHE A 112 -17.81 -9.12 -4.70
CA PHE A 112 -19.28 -8.98 -4.78
C PHE A 112 -19.98 -8.40 -3.55
N SER A 113 -19.26 -7.74 -2.63
CA SER A 113 -19.92 -7.00 -1.56
C SER A 113 -20.80 -5.87 -2.13
N LYS A 114 -22.08 -5.84 -1.72
CA LYS A 114 -23.01 -4.78 -2.13
C LYS A 114 -22.69 -3.42 -1.49
N GLU A 115 -22.01 -3.44 -0.38
CA GLU A 115 -21.64 -2.25 0.38
C GLU A 115 -20.14 -2.18 0.59
N PRO A 116 -19.53 -0.99 0.59
CA PRO A 116 -18.09 -0.83 0.80
C PRO A 116 -17.74 -0.98 2.29
N ILE A 117 -17.85 -2.21 2.82
CA ILE A 117 -17.46 -2.54 4.19
C ILE A 117 -15.98 -2.88 4.21
N ALA A 118 -15.23 -2.16 5.05
CA ALA A 118 -13.81 -2.29 5.22
C ALA A 118 -13.42 -2.60 6.66
N GLY A 119 -12.29 -3.27 6.80
CA GLY A 119 -11.56 -3.38 8.07
C GLY A 119 -10.44 -2.34 8.11
N ILE A 120 -10.31 -1.69 9.26
CA ILE A 120 -9.28 -0.69 9.53
C ILE A 120 -8.33 -1.29 10.57
N THR A 121 -7.06 -1.46 10.23
CA THR A 121 -6.02 -1.90 11.17
C THR A 121 -5.70 -0.75 12.12
N PRO A 122 -5.78 -0.97 13.45
CA PRO A 122 -5.47 0.06 14.44
C PRO A 122 -4.04 0.59 14.29
N ILE A 123 -3.86 1.90 14.44
CA ILE A 123 -2.55 2.54 14.26
C ILE A 123 -1.50 2.02 15.25
N ALA A 124 -1.88 1.72 16.49
CA ALA A 124 -0.98 1.15 17.48
C ALA A 124 -0.39 -0.19 17.02
N GLU A 125 -1.20 -1.07 16.40
CA GLU A 125 -0.73 -2.34 15.87
C GLU A 125 0.24 -2.18 14.69
N MET A 126 0.01 -1.17 13.83
CA MET A 126 0.90 -0.86 12.72
C MET A 126 2.28 -0.42 13.22
N THR A 127 2.31 0.47 14.20
CA THR A 127 3.56 1.00 14.76
C THR A 127 4.31 -0.05 15.58
N ASP A 128 3.61 -0.84 16.38
CA ASP A 128 4.24 -1.84 17.27
C ASP A 128 4.83 -3.01 16.49
N SER A 129 4.15 -3.52 15.48
CA SER A 129 4.63 -4.65 14.68
C SER A 129 5.91 -4.35 13.92
N THR A 130 6.18 -3.09 13.64
CA THR A 130 7.35 -2.65 12.85
C THR A 130 8.56 -2.23 13.71
N LYS A 131 8.48 -2.33 15.03
CA LYS A 131 9.57 -2.02 15.98
C LYS A 131 10.60 -3.15 16.14
N PHE A 132 10.34 -4.33 15.57
CA PHE A 132 11.18 -5.51 15.75
C PHE A 132 12.52 -5.44 14.98
N SER A 133 13.45 -6.31 15.41
CA SER A 133 14.84 -6.41 14.97
C SER A 133 15.03 -6.35 13.45
N ASP A 134 16.11 -5.69 13.04
CA ASP A 134 16.52 -5.48 11.65
C ASP A 134 17.28 -6.68 11.02
N VAL A 135 17.27 -7.84 11.67
CA VAL A 135 17.95 -9.03 11.13
C VAL A 135 17.11 -9.62 10.01
N ARG A 136 17.59 -9.47 8.78
CA ARG A 136 16.98 -10.05 7.59
C ARG A 136 17.23 -11.58 7.57
N PRO A 137 16.19 -12.41 7.39
CA PRO A 137 16.39 -13.84 7.17
C PRO A 137 17.13 -14.08 5.84
N PRO A 138 17.93 -15.14 5.73
CA PRO A 138 18.61 -15.47 4.48
C PRO A 138 17.60 -15.67 3.36
N GLY A 139 17.87 -15.09 2.20
CA GLY A 139 16.99 -15.17 1.02
C GLY A 139 16.80 -16.61 0.54
N ALA A 140 15.59 -16.95 0.13
CA ALA A 140 15.30 -18.22 -0.50
C ALA A 140 15.98 -18.28 -1.88
N ARG A 141 16.64 -19.39 -2.19
CA ARG A 141 17.21 -19.66 -3.50
C ARG A 141 16.35 -20.67 -4.23
N VAL A 142 15.91 -20.33 -5.42
CA VAL A 142 15.18 -21.25 -6.30
C VAL A 142 16.07 -21.61 -7.47
N LYS A 143 16.28 -22.92 -7.66
CA LYS A 143 17.01 -23.42 -8.81
C LYS A 143 16.09 -23.39 -10.03
N VAL A 144 16.56 -22.76 -11.08
CA VAL A 144 15.88 -22.72 -12.39
C VAL A 144 16.59 -23.73 -13.31
N GLU A 145 15.81 -24.60 -13.94
CA GLU A 145 16.31 -25.62 -14.83
C GLU A 145 16.21 -25.19 -16.29
N PHE A 146 17.20 -25.56 -17.11
CA PHE A 146 17.24 -25.27 -18.53
C PHE A 146 17.01 -26.57 -19.33
N PRO A 147 16.37 -26.50 -20.51
CA PRO A 147 15.85 -25.31 -21.16
C PRO A 147 14.62 -24.74 -20.45
N LEU A 148 14.48 -23.40 -20.47
CA LEU A 148 13.31 -22.73 -19.90
C LEU A 148 12.07 -23.05 -20.73
N THR A 149 11.09 -23.68 -20.12
CA THR A 149 9.75 -23.79 -20.68
C THR A 149 8.78 -22.91 -19.88
N ARG A 150 7.61 -22.64 -20.42
CA ARG A 150 6.55 -21.90 -19.74
C ARG A 150 6.20 -22.56 -18.40
N GLU A 151 6.10 -23.88 -18.39
CA GLU A 151 5.75 -24.69 -17.22
C GLU A 151 6.85 -24.66 -16.15
N SER A 152 8.12 -24.89 -16.56
CA SER A 152 9.26 -24.86 -15.62
C SER A 152 9.47 -23.49 -15.01
N LEU A 153 9.28 -22.41 -15.80
CA LEU A 153 9.38 -21.04 -15.33
C LEU A 153 8.24 -20.72 -14.36
N SER A 154 7.00 -21.06 -14.69
CA SER A 154 5.84 -20.88 -13.83
C SER A 154 6.00 -21.62 -12.50
N ALA A 155 6.46 -22.88 -12.53
CA ALA A 155 6.68 -23.69 -11.35
C ALA A 155 7.79 -23.11 -10.45
N ALA A 156 8.92 -22.69 -11.04
CA ALA A 156 10.01 -22.06 -10.33
C ALA A 156 9.56 -20.75 -9.68
N PHE A 157 8.80 -19.94 -10.42
CA PHE A 157 8.29 -18.69 -9.93
C PHE A 157 7.28 -18.86 -8.80
N ARG A 158 6.31 -19.78 -8.93
CA ARG A 158 5.38 -20.13 -7.85
C ARG A 158 6.13 -20.60 -6.58
N LYS A 159 7.15 -21.41 -6.75
CA LYS A 159 8.00 -21.86 -5.64
C LYS A 159 8.77 -20.72 -4.97
N ALA A 160 9.23 -19.74 -5.77
CA ALA A 160 9.90 -18.54 -5.25
C ALA A 160 8.93 -17.64 -4.47
N LEU A 161 7.66 -17.61 -4.87
CA LEU A 161 6.60 -16.78 -4.28
C LEU A 161 5.86 -17.44 -3.11
N VAL A 162 6.31 -18.59 -2.60
CA VAL A 162 5.75 -19.17 -1.36
C VAL A 162 6.14 -18.28 -0.19
N TRP A 163 5.35 -17.23 -0.01
CA TRP A 163 5.47 -16.31 1.11
C TRP A 163 4.41 -16.66 2.17
N ASN A 164 4.81 -16.53 3.41
CA ASN A 164 3.93 -16.80 4.53
C ASN A 164 2.95 -15.63 4.69
N ARG A 165 1.92 -15.58 3.83
CA ARG A 165 0.81 -14.64 3.97
C ARG A 165 -0.20 -15.22 4.95
N PRO A 166 -0.52 -14.51 6.04
CA PRO A 166 -1.72 -14.83 6.80
C PRO A 166 -2.92 -14.71 5.84
N PHE A 167 -3.72 -15.75 5.70
CA PHE A 167 -4.92 -15.82 4.84
C PHE A 167 -4.70 -16.15 3.34
N ALA A 168 -3.63 -16.86 2.99
CA ALA A 168 -3.39 -17.28 1.61
C ALA A 168 -4.42 -18.29 1.07
N GLU A 169 -5.10 -19.03 1.94
CA GLU A 169 -6.19 -19.92 1.53
C GLU A 169 -7.49 -19.15 1.40
N ARG A 170 -7.99 -19.00 0.18
CA ARG A 170 -9.31 -18.44 -0.11
C ARG A 170 -10.36 -19.53 0.13
N PRO A 171 -11.41 -19.29 0.95
CA PRO A 171 -12.68 -20.00 0.74
C PRO A 171 -13.10 -19.73 -0.69
N ASN A 172 -13.64 -20.73 -1.37
CA ASN A 172 -14.16 -20.56 -2.75
C ASN A 172 -15.05 -19.32 -2.79
N ASP A 173 -14.80 -18.41 -3.73
CA ASP A 173 -15.59 -17.17 -3.90
C ASP A 173 -17.10 -17.46 -4.06
N THR A 174 -17.46 -18.69 -4.41
CA THR A 174 -18.84 -19.20 -4.50
C THR A 174 -19.55 -19.30 -3.13
N GLU A 175 -18.83 -19.55 -2.04
CA GLU A 175 -19.42 -19.59 -0.69
C GLU A 175 -19.77 -18.21 -0.16
N LEU A 176 -19.02 -17.18 -0.59
CA LEU A 176 -19.24 -15.78 -0.20
C LEU A 176 -20.45 -15.14 -0.92
N ALA A 177 -20.79 -15.61 -2.11
CA ALA A 177 -21.94 -15.10 -2.86
C ALA A 177 -23.31 -15.43 -2.19
N GLY A 178 -23.34 -16.40 -1.29
CA GLY A 178 -24.55 -16.79 -0.54
C GLY A 178 -24.79 -15.99 0.75
N ILE A 179 -23.85 -15.17 1.20
CA ILE A 179 -23.98 -14.45 2.48
C ILE A 179 -24.70 -13.11 2.26
N SER A 180 -26.02 -13.16 2.27
CA SER A 180 -26.87 -11.97 2.03
C SER A 180 -27.00 -11.03 3.23
N ALA A 181 -26.50 -11.38 4.41
CA ALA A 181 -26.68 -10.56 5.60
C ALA A 181 -25.48 -10.67 6.55
N VAL A 182 -24.78 -9.58 6.73
CA VAL A 182 -23.76 -9.40 7.79
C VAL A 182 -24.42 -9.34 9.17
N ALA A 183 -25.71 -9.02 9.24
CA ALA A 183 -26.51 -9.02 10.46
C ALA A 183 -26.70 -10.47 10.96
N GLY A 184 -26.02 -10.82 12.06
CA GLY A 184 -26.13 -12.12 12.72
C GLY A 184 -24.88 -13.01 12.63
N LEU A 185 -23.84 -12.60 11.90
CA LEU A 185 -22.55 -13.31 11.89
C LEU A 185 -21.77 -13.00 13.19
N GLY A 186 -21.24 -14.02 13.81
CA GLY A 186 -20.30 -13.85 14.93
C GLY A 186 -18.98 -13.21 14.48
N SER A 187 -18.25 -12.56 15.38
CA SER A 187 -16.98 -11.89 15.09
C SER A 187 -15.95 -12.80 14.40
N SER A 188 -15.89 -14.07 14.79
CA SER A 188 -15.01 -15.07 14.19
C SER A 188 -15.36 -15.36 12.72
N GLN A 189 -16.64 -15.41 12.39
CA GLN A 189 -17.11 -15.64 11.01
C GLN A 189 -16.84 -14.41 10.13
N LEU A 190 -17.07 -13.20 10.64
CA LEU A 190 -16.72 -11.96 9.94
C LEU A 190 -15.22 -11.88 9.67
N GLY A 191 -14.39 -12.29 10.61
CA GLY A 191 -12.95 -12.34 10.45
C GLY A 191 -12.50 -13.24 9.29
N THR A 192 -13.19 -14.38 9.07
CA THR A 192 -12.87 -15.27 7.95
C THR A 192 -13.28 -14.70 6.58
N LEU A 193 -14.23 -13.76 6.56
CA LEU A 193 -14.71 -13.10 5.34
C LEU A 193 -13.86 -11.89 4.95
N LEU A 194 -13.21 -11.25 5.91
CA LEU A 194 -12.34 -10.10 5.66
C LEU A 194 -10.99 -10.56 5.09
N ARG A 195 -10.59 -9.97 3.98
CA ARG A 195 -9.30 -10.23 3.33
C ARG A 195 -8.50 -8.95 3.25
N PRO A 196 -7.15 -9.01 3.31
CA PRO A 196 -6.34 -7.86 2.95
C PRO A 196 -6.78 -7.32 1.60
N ILE A 197 -6.92 -6.02 1.50
CA ILE A 197 -7.22 -5.35 0.23
C ILE A 197 -6.12 -5.71 -0.76
N ALA A 198 -6.52 -6.12 -1.97
CA ALA A 198 -5.57 -6.49 -3.00
C ALA A 198 -4.66 -5.30 -3.35
N THR A 199 -3.38 -5.61 -3.60
CA THR A 199 -2.38 -4.61 -3.95
C THR A 199 -2.29 -4.52 -5.47
N PRO A 200 -2.55 -3.37 -6.11
CA PRO A 200 -2.24 -3.16 -7.52
C PRO A 200 -0.76 -3.42 -7.78
N LEU A 201 -0.45 -4.26 -8.75
CA LEU A 201 0.91 -4.61 -9.13
C LEU A 201 1.19 -4.12 -10.53
N VAL A 202 2.01 -3.08 -10.63
CA VAL A 202 2.46 -2.53 -11.91
C VAL A 202 3.46 -3.49 -12.53
N MET A 203 3.19 -3.93 -13.78
CA MET A 203 4.10 -4.76 -14.58
C MET A 203 4.30 -4.09 -15.92
N SER A 204 5.46 -3.48 -16.14
CA SER A 204 5.77 -2.73 -17.36
C SER A 204 7.05 -3.25 -18.02
N GLY A 205 7.05 -3.27 -19.34
CA GLY A 205 8.17 -3.78 -20.15
C GLY A 205 8.19 -5.31 -20.29
N PHE A 206 7.26 -6.04 -19.65
CA PHE A 206 7.15 -7.48 -19.81
C PHE A 206 6.34 -7.84 -21.04
N GLU A 207 6.79 -8.84 -21.79
CA GLU A 207 6.01 -9.43 -22.87
C GLU A 207 4.68 -9.99 -22.33
N PRO A 208 3.56 -9.85 -23.06
CA PRO A 208 2.22 -10.27 -22.58
C PRO A 208 2.19 -11.71 -22.07
N ASP A 209 2.84 -12.64 -22.77
CA ASP A 209 2.89 -14.05 -22.35
C ASP A 209 3.59 -14.25 -21.01
N LEU A 210 4.65 -13.50 -20.70
CA LEU A 210 5.33 -13.52 -19.42
C LEU A 210 4.51 -12.84 -18.34
N ALA A 211 3.85 -11.73 -18.68
CA ALA A 211 2.96 -11.04 -17.76
C ALA A 211 1.82 -11.95 -17.30
N ASP A 212 1.29 -12.81 -18.18
CA ASP A 212 0.25 -13.78 -17.83
C ASP A 212 0.77 -14.90 -16.90
N ILE A 213 1.96 -15.45 -17.19
CA ILE A 213 2.59 -16.48 -16.35
C ILE A 213 2.82 -15.95 -14.93
N PHE A 214 3.43 -14.78 -14.81
CA PHE A 214 3.74 -14.18 -13.52
C PHE A 214 2.50 -13.61 -12.86
N GLY A 215 1.60 -12.99 -13.63
CA GLY A 215 0.36 -12.41 -13.16
C GLY A 215 -0.54 -13.42 -12.43
N GLY A 216 -0.63 -14.66 -12.93
CA GLY A 216 -1.36 -15.73 -12.25
C GLY A 216 -0.82 -16.00 -10.84
N ALA A 217 0.50 -16.19 -10.72
CA ALA A 217 1.13 -16.45 -9.43
C ALA A 217 1.01 -15.27 -8.45
N PHE A 218 1.05 -14.03 -8.95
CA PHE A 218 0.82 -12.85 -8.12
C PHE A 218 -0.64 -12.72 -7.67
N ARG A 219 -1.62 -13.04 -8.53
CA ARG A 219 -3.04 -13.05 -8.13
C ARG A 219 -3.29 -14.02 -6.98
N ASP A 220 -2.68 -15.19 -7.00
CA ASP A 220 -2.77 -16.16 -5.91
C ASP A 220 -2.24 -15.60 -4.58
N GLN A 221 -1.38 -14.57 -4.64
CA GLN A 221 -0.83 -13.87 -3.47
C GLN A 221 -1.59 -12.59 -3.11
N GLY A 222 -2.73 -12.29 -3.74
CA GLY A 222 -3.57 -11.12 -3.45
C GLY A 222 -3.08 -9.83 -4.11
N PHE A 223 -2.30 -9.92 -5.18
CA PHE A 223 -2.02 -8.79 -6.04
C PHE A 223 -2.99 -8.72 -7.21
N VAL A 224 -3.18 -7.52 -7.73
CA VAL A 224 -3.90 -7.30 -8.99
C VAL A 224 -2.89 -6.80 -10.02
N PRO A 225 -2.33 -7.70 -10.85
CA PRO A 225 -1.40 -7.29 -11.89
C PRO A 225 -2.08 -6.40 -12.90
N THR A 226 -1.43 -5.27 -13.19
CA THR A 226 -1.82 -4.33 -14.25
C THR A 226 -0.72 -4.34 -15.30
N GLY A 227 -1.05 -4.86 -16.49
CA GLY A 227 -0.14 -4.86 -17.63
C GLY A 227 -0.09 -3.50 -18.30
N GLY A 228 1.06 -3.18 -18.87
CA GLY A 228 1.28 -2.00 -19.68
C GLY A 228 1.96 -0.86 -18.93
N SER A 229 2.90 -0.25 -19.62
CA SER A 229 3.46 1.04 -19.24
C SER A 229 2.49 2.11 -19.68
N VAL A 230 1.80 2.73 -18.74
CA VAL A 230 1.35 4.07 -19.00
C VAL A 230 2.60 4.93 -18.84
N ALA A 231 3.32 5.13 -19.93
CA ALA A 231 4.52 5.93 -19.92
C ALA A 231 4.16 7.37 -19.57
N GLY A 232 4.54 7.78 -18.36
CA GLY A 232 4.51 9.18 -17.97
C GLY A 232 3.20 9.64 -17.31
N LEU A 233 3.32 10.75 -16.65
CA LEU A 233 2.22 11.58 -16.16
C LEU A 233 1.33 12.01 -17.34
N ARG A 234 0.06 12.30 -17.11
CA ARG A 234 -0.80 12.94 -18.13
C ARG A 234 -0.08 14.15 -18.71
N LEU A 235 -0.19 14.34 -20.03
CA LEU A 235 0.44 15.47 -20.73
C LEU A 235 0.14 16.78 -19.99
N GLY A 236 1.19 17.42 -19.46
CA GLY A 236 1.08 18.70 -18.73
C GLY A 236 1.00 18.59 -17.20
N GLU A 237 0.87 17.38 -16.62
CA GLU A 237 0.98 17.22 -15.17
C GLU A 237 2.44 17.20 -14.72
N LYS A 238 2.75 18.02 -13.72
CA LYS A 238 4.05 17.99 -13.07
C LYS A 238 4.06 16.89 -11.99
N PRO A 239 5.20 16.21 -11.77
CA PRO A 239 5.36 15.35 -10.61
C PRO A 239 5.05 16.16 -9.34
N TYR A 240 4.38 15.52 -8.37
CA TYR A 240 4.17 16.15 -7.07
C TYR A 240 5.52 16.37 -6.37
N GLU A 241 5.91 17.62 -6.18
CA GLU A 241 7.20 18.00 -5.60
C GLU A 241 7.14 18.26 -4.09
N GLY A 242 5.97 18.21 -3.47
CA GLY A 242 5.78 18.47 -2.03
C GLY A 242 6.30 17.34 -1.12
N PRO A 243 6.37 17.56 0.20
CA PRO A 243 6.68 16.52 1.16
C PRO A 243 5.60 15.42 1.13
N LEU A 244 6.02 14.17 1.34
CA LEU A 244 5.09 13.05 1.48
C LEU A 244 4.19 13.28 2.71
N LYS A 245 2.90 12.99 2.59
CA LYS A 245 1.89 13.18 3.65
C LYS A 245 0.94 11.98 3.76
N PRO A 246 0.27 11.82 4.91
CA PRO A 246 -0.79 10.82 5.05
C PRO A 246 -1.89 10.98 3.99
N GLY A 247 -2.30 9.86 3.39
CA GLY A 247 -3.23 9.82 2.27
C GLY A 247 -2.59 9.80 0.89
N ASP A 248 -1.31 10.20 0.74
CA ASP A 248 -0.59 10.12 -0.52
C ASP A 248 -0.43 8.67 -1.01
N ALA A 249 -0.43 8.49 -2.31
CA ALA A 249 -0.10 7.21 -2.92
C ALA A 249 1.41 6.93 -2.81
N VAL A 250 1.76 5.70 -2.42
CA VAL A 250 3.14 5.24 -2.25
C VAL A 250 3.34 3.91 -2.95
N GLY A 251 4.53 3.69 -3.49
CA GLY A 251 4.91 2.45 -4.15
C GLY A 251 6.03 1.71 -3.43
N VAL A 252 6.07 0.40 -3.65
CA VAL A 252 7.18 -0.48 -3.28
C VAL A 252 7.67 -1.16 -4.55
N MET A 253 8.87 -0.80 -4.98
CA MET A 253 9.45 -1.29 -6.22
C MET A 253 10.29 -2.55 -5.99
N LEU A 254 10.16 -3.53 -6.87
CA LEU A 254 10.96 -4.76 -6.89
C LEU A 254 11.94 -4.79 -8.06
N VAL A 255 11.51 -4.25 -9.20
CA VAL A 255 12.33 -4.09 -10.40
C VAL A 255 12.08 -2.69 -10.94
N GLY A 256 13.13 -1.99 -11.31
CA GLY A 256 13.04 -0.63 -11.90
C GLY A 256 14.03 -0.43 -13.04
N GLY A 257 13.67 0.37 -14.02
CA GLY A 257 14.43 0.61 -15.26
C GLY A 257 13.59 0.28 -16.48
N ASP A 258 14.18 -0.37 -17.50
CA ASP A 258 13.46 -0.80 -18.71
C ASP A 258 12.37 -1.83 -18.42
N LEU A 259 12.49 -2.56 -17.31
CA LEU A 259 11.42 -3.36 -16.71
C LEU A 259 10.99 -2.70 -15.41
N MET A 260 9.69 -2.70 -15.14
CA MET A 260 9.13 -2.21 -13.88
C MET A 260 8.21 -3.24 -13.26
N LEU A 261 8.47 -3.54 -11.98
CA LEU A 261 7.61 -4.37 -11.15
C LEU A 261 7.51 -3.72 -9.78
N GLY A 262 6.30 -3.37 -9.34
CA GLY A 262 6.10 -2.76 -8.04
C GLY A 262 4.64 -2.69 -7.64
N GLY A 263 4.39 -2.73 -6.33
CA GLY A 263 3.06 -2.60 -5.76
C GLY A 263 2.77 -1.17 -5.32
N THR A 264 1.50 -0.77 -5.30
CA THR A 264 1.08 0.56 -4.85
C THR A 264 0.02 0.47 -3.75
N GLY A 265 0.07 1.42 -2.82
CA GLY A 265 -0.85 1.59 -1.70
C GLY A 265 -0.89 3.03 -1.25
N THR A 266 -1.24 3.25 0.01
CA THR A 266 -1.45 4.59 0.59
C THR A 266 -0.62 4.76 1.87
N VAL A 267 -0.10 5.96 2.09
CA VAL A 267 0.60 6.36 3.32
C VAL A 267 -0.41 6.58 4.44
N THR A 268 -0.18 5.92 5.57
CA THR A 268 -1.05 6.04 6.74
C THR A 268 -0.58 7.12 7.70
N HIS A 269 0.70 7.07 8.07
CA HIS A 269 1.27 7.93 9.10
C HIS A 269 2.75 8.16 8.83
N ILE A 270 3.22 9.33 9.23
CA ILE A 270 4.64 9.69 9.16
C ILE A 270 5.07 10.20 10.53
N ASP A 271 6.10 9.57 11.09
CA ASP A 271 6.74 9.97 12.35
C ASP A 271 8.21 10.29 12.08
N GLY A 272 8.53 11.58 12.09
CA GLY A 272 9.85 12.05 11.65
C GLY A 272 10.15 11.66 10.21
N ASN A 273 11.10 10.75 10.00
CA ASN A 273 11.43 10.19 8.69
C ASN A 273 10.84 8.78 8.46
N ARG A 274 10.12 8.24 9.44
CA ARG A 274 9.53 6.91 9.35
C ARG A 274 8.13 6.98 8.76
N VAL A 275 7.86 6.17 7.74
CA VAL A 275 6.60 6.11 7.01
C VAL A 275 5.93 4.78 7.29
N TYR A 276 4.65 4.79 7.65
CA TYR A 276 3.79 3.61 7.81
C TYR A 276 2.74 3.61 6.71
N ALA A 277 2.53 2.46 6.06
CA ALA A 277 1.62 2.35 4.93
C ALA A 277 0.97 0.96 4.85
N PHE A 278 -0.01 0.81 3.95
CA PHE A 278 -0.74 -0.41 3.59
C PHE A 278 -1.69 -0.96 4.67
N GLY A 279 -1.34 -0.94 5.95
CA GLY A 279 -2.17 -1.51 7.02
C GLY A 279 -2.25 -3.05 7.01
N HIS A 280 -1.57 -3.70 6.09
CA HIS A 280 -1.44 -5.16 5.94
C HIS A 280 -0.08 -5.48 5.31
N PRO A 281 0.37 -6.74 5.31
CA PRO A 281 1.65 -7.10 4.70
C PRO A 281 1.58 -7.01 3.18
N MET A 282 2.69 -6.66 2.57
CA MET A 282 2.88 -6.84 1.13
C MET A 282 3.28 -8.29 0.83
N TYR A 283 4.31 -8.79 1.50
CA TYR A 283 4.82 -10.16 1.39
C TYR A 283 5.05 -10.84 2.75
N ASN A 284 4.90 -10.09 3.84
CA ASN A 284 5.17 -10.54 5.22
C ASN A 284 6.59 -11.08 5.42
N LEU A 285 7.58 -10.43 4.83
CA LEU A 285 8.98 -10.87 4.85
C LEU A 285 9.74 -10.46 6.12
N GLY A 286 9.15 -9.62 6.96
CA GLY A 286 9.86 -9.02 8.08
C GLY A 286 10.80 -7.90 7.65
N PRO A 287 12.07 -7.91 8.04
CA PRO A 287 13.04 -6.92 7.58
C PRO A 287 13.28 -6.99 6.08
N THR A 288 13.24 -5.84 5.41
CA THR A 288 13.40 -5.70 3.96
C THR A 288 14.31 -4.52 3.60
N GLU A 289 14.73 -4.47 2.34
CA GLU A 289 15.42 -3.33 1.75
C GLU A 289 14.84 -3.07 0.36
N PHE A 290 13.56 -2.64 0.31
CA PHE A 290 12.92 -2.34 -0.97
C PHE A 290 12.86 -0.84 -1.21
N PRO A 291 13.05 -0.35 -2.45
CA PRO A 291 12.81 1.04 -2.77
C PRO A 291 11.39 1.44 -2.44
N MET A 292 11.24 2.46 -1.60
CA MET A 292 9.98 3.18 -1.39
C MET A 292 9.90 4.30 -2.41
N THR A 293 8.82 4.34 -3.18
CA THR A 293 8.65 5.31 -4.26
C THR A 293 7.43 6.17 -4.04
N ARG A 294 7.37 7.32 -4.66
CA ARG A 294 6.09 7.96 -4.94
C ARG A 294 5.26 7.08 -5.86
N ALA A 295 3.94 7.27 -5.84
CA ALA A 295 3.06 6.64 -6.80
C ALA A 295 2.10 7.68 -7.39
N TYR A 296 1.65 7.41 -8.61
CA TYR A 296 0.68 8.20 -9.32
C TYR A 296 -0.54 7.34 -9.65
N VAL A 297 -1.73 7.85 -9.43
CA VAL A 297 -2.98 7.15 -9.72
C VAL A 297 -3.61 7.77 -10.98
N TYR A 298 -3.69 7.03 -12.07
CA TYR A 298 -4.28 7.51 -13.30
C TYR A 298 -5.80 7.65 -13.21
N THR A 299 -6.42 6.68 -12.55
CA THR A 299 -7.87 6.62 -12.31
C THR A 299 -8.22 5.41 -11.45
N VAL A 300 -9.45 5.34 -11.00
CA VAL A 300 -10.05 4.13 -10.44
C VAL A 300 -10.80 3.38 -11.53
N LEU A 301 -10.47 2.10 -11.71
CA LEU A 301 -11.20 1.19 -12.58
C LEU A 301 -12.29 0.48 -11.77
N PRO A 302 -13.57 0.80 -12.00
CA PRO A 302 -14.67 0.09 -11.35
C PRO A 302 -14.80 -1.32 -11.93
N SER A 303 -15.05 -2.30 -11.07
CA SER A 303 -15.22 -3.69 -11.44
C SER A 303 -16.17 -4.39 -10.47
N LEU A 304 -17.02 -5.26 -10.98
CA LEU A 304 -17.88 -6.10 -10.15
C LEU A 304 -17.09 -7.12 -9.31
N PHE A 305 -15.89 -7.50 -9.78
CA PHE A 305 -15.06 -8.46 -9.10
C PHE A 305 -14.09 -7.80 -8.11
N SER A 306 -13.33 -6.81 -8.55
CA SER A 306 -12.36 -6.08 -7.75
C SER A 306 -12.03 -4.75 -8.41
N SER A 307 -12.59 -3.68 -7.89
CA SER A 307 -12.22 -2.33 -8.32
C SER A 307 -10.81 -2.01 -7.88
N MET A 308 -10.06 -1.26 -8.68
CA MET A 308 -8.65 -0.98 -8.40
C MET A 308 -8.22 0.40 -8.87
N LYS A 309 -7.21 0.95 -8.23
CA LYS A 309 -6.46 2.11 -8.73
C LYS A 309 -5.55 1.64 -9.85
N LEU A 310 -5.73 2.19 -11.03
CA LEU A 310 -4.73 2.10 -12.09
C LEU A 310 -3.63 3.10 -11.75
N SER A 311 -2.47 2.60 -11.39
CA SER A 311 -1.39 3.41 -10.81
C SER A 311 -0.03 3.01 -11.36
N THR A 312 0.97 3.85 -11.11
CA THR A 312 2.38 3.55 -11.41
C THR A 312 3.26 3.97 -10.25
N THR A 313 4.44 3.33 -10.14
CA THR A 313 5.50 3.75 -9.22
C THR A 313 6.33 4.85 -9.89
N GLY A 314 6.79 5.81 -9.08
CA GLY A 314 7.57 6.96 -9.51
C GLY A 314 9.00 6.97 -8.96
N GLU A 315 9.48 8.15 -8.61
CA GLU A 315 10.82 8.34 -8.03
C GLU A 315 11.00 7.63 -6.69
N ILE A 316 12.21 7.19 -6.41
CA ILE A 316 12.58 6.60 -5.13
C ILE A 316 12.74 7.72 -4.09
N ILE A 317 12.00 7.61 -2.98
CA ILE A 317 11.96 8.58 -1.88
C ILE A 317 12.49 8.01 -0.56
N GLY A 318 12.89 6.74 -0.55
CA GLY A 318 13.37 6.07 0.65
C GLY A 318 13.47 4.56 0.50
N THR A 319 13.54 3.91 1.64
CA THR A 319 13.65 2.45 1.74
C THR A 319 12.55 1.89 2.62
N VAL A 320 11.81 0.88 2.17
CA VAL A 320 10.94 0.04 3.01
C VAL A 320 11.83 -0.91 3.78
N VAL A 321 11.82 -0.79 5.10
CA VAL A 321 12.70 -1.54 6.01
C VAL A 321 11.99 -2.66 6.76
N GLN A 322 10.66 -2.63 6.80
CA GLN A 322 9.84 -3.67 7.45
C GLN A 322 8.59 -3.97 6.61
N ASP A 323 8.28 -5.25 6.47
CA ASP A 323 7.04 -5.77 5.87
C ASP A 323 6.42 -6.78 6.83
N ARG A 324 5.44 -6.32 7.61
CA ARG A 324 4.85 -7.05 8.74
C ARG A 324 3.34 -7.24 8.56
N ALA A 325 2.78 -8.12 9.36
CA ALA A 325 1.38 -8.52 9.28
C ALA A 325 0.37 -7.36 9.30
N THR A 326 0.70 -6.23 9.92
CA THR A 326 -0.21 -5.08 10.09
C THR A 326 0.24 -3.81 9.38
N ALA A 327 1.42 -3.80 8.79
CA ALA A 327 1.92 -2.65 8.02
C ALA A 327 3.21 -2.96 7.27
N ILE A 328 3.52 -2.14 6.28
CA ILE A 328 4.89 -1.88 5.86
C ILE A 328 5.40 -0.61 6.56
N ALA A 329 6.68 -0.57 6.88
CA ALA A 329 7.33 0.63 7.36
C ALA A 329 8.57 0.94 6.53
N GLY A 330 8.71 2.22 6.17
CA GLY A 330 9.83 2.75 5.40
C GLY A 330 10.53 3.90 6.12
N VAL A 331 11.69 4.28 5.61
CA VAL A 331 12.48 5.44 6.04
C VAL A 331 12.71 6.34 4.84
N LEU A 332 12.33 7.62 4.97
CA LEU A 332 12.57 8.63 3.94
C LEU A 332 14.07 8.91 3.79
N GLY A 333 14.50 9.17 2.57
CA GLY A 333 15.89 9.47 2.23
C GLY A 333 16.39 8.62 1.07
N ALA A 334 17.62 8.13 1.17
CA ALA A 334 18.23 7.33 0.13
C ALA A 334 17.50 5.97 -0.04
N GLY A 335 17.33 5.56 -1.30
CA GLY A 335 16.87 4.22 -1.62
C GLY A 335 17.94 3.15 -1.34
N PRO A 336 17.56 1.86 -1.30
CA PRO A 336 18.49 0.76 -1.14
C PRO A 336 19.33 0.56 -2.41
N ARG A 337 20.43 -0.18 -2.27
CA ARG A 337 21.22 -0.61 -3.43
C ARG A 337 20.48 -1.70 -4.21
N LEU A 338 20.33 -1.48 -5.51
CA LEU A 338 19.78 -2.49 -6.42
C LEU A 338 20.91 -3.31 -7.05
N ILE A 339 20.59 -4.54 -7.42
CA ILE A 339 21.44 -5.38 -8.24
C ILE A 339 21.27 -4.92 -9.70
N PRO A 340 22.29 -4.32 -10.34
CA PRO A 340 22.18 -3.89 -11.73
C PRO A 340 22.23 -5.09 -12.66
N ILE A 341 21.31 -5.14 -13.61
CA ILE A 341 21.25 -6.18 -14.65
C ILE A 341 21.25 -5.50 -16.01
N THR A 342 22.11 -5.98 -16.90
CA THR A 342 22.14 -5.58 -18.30
C THR A 342 21.92 -6.80 -19.17
N VAL A 343 20.91 -6.74 -20.02
CA VAL A 343 20.62 -7.80 -21.01
C VAL A 343 20.88 -7.25 -22.41
N SER A 344 21.76 -7.91 -23.17
CA SER A 344 22.00 -7.61 -24.56
C SER A 344 21.37 -8.69 -25.43
N LEU A 345 20.40 -8.29 -26.25
CA LEU A 345 19.72 -9.16 -27.19
C LEU A 345 20.26 -8.91 -28.60
N GLU A 346 20.86 -9.93 -29.17
CA GLU A 346 21.40 -9.88 -30.54
C GLU A 346 20.67 -10.90 -31.44
N SER A 347 20.18 -10.46 -32.53
CA SER A 347 19.44 -11.26 -33.53
C SER A 347 19.91 -10.94 -34.92
N ALA A 348 19.99 -11.93 -35.80
CA ALA A 348 20.29 -11.72 -37.23
C ALA A 348 19.18 -10.93 -37.97
N ARG A 349 17.99 -10.80 -37.36
CA ARG A 349 16.80 -10.21 -37.99
C ARG A 349 16.41 -8.84 -37.42
N ALA A 350 17.02 -8.39 -36.32
CA ALA A 350 16.69 -7.15 -35.64
C ALA A 350 17.96 -6.45 -35.14
N PRO A 351 17.96 -5.11 -35.02
CA PRO A 351 19.04 -4.37 -34.38
C PRO A 351 19.31 -4.89 -32.97
N LYS A 352 20.57 -4.82 -32.53
CA LYS A 352 20.95 -5.12 -31.15
C LYS A 352 20.15 -4.25 -30.18
N GLN A 353 19.53 -4.89 -29.18
CA GLN A 353 18.81 -4.23 -28.12
C GLN A 353 19.55 -4.43 -26.81
N ILE A 354 19.62 -3.41 -25.99
CA ILE A 354 20.23 -3.47 -24.66
C ILE A 354 19.20 -2.97 -23.66
N PHE A 355 18.97 -3.76 -22.62
CA PHE A 355 18.04 -3.46 -21.53
C PHE A 355 18.81 -3.30 -20.23
N HIS A 356 18.48 -2.25 -19.47
CA HIS A 356 19.07 -1.95 -18.18
C HIS A 356 17.98 -1.91 -17.11
N PHE A 357 18.12 -2.69 -16.05
CA PHE A 357 17.22 -2.65 -14.92
C PHE A 357 17.92 -3.01 -13.62
N GLY A 358 17.37 -2.55 -12.53
CA GLY A 358 17.81 -2.87 -11.17
C GLY A 358 16.79 -3.73 -10.47
N VAL A 359 17.27 -4.73 -9.73
CA VAL A 359 16.43 -5.67 -8.97
C VAL A 359 16.76 -5.54 -7.49
N VAL A 360 15.76 -5.65 -6.62
CA VAL A 360 15.97 -5.72 -5.17
C VAL A 360 16.74 -6.99 -4.80
N ASN A 361 17.52 -6.89 -3.72
CA ASN A 361 18.28 -8.04 -3.20
C ASN A 361 17.42 -8.89 -2.26
#